data_84bea37d1a622bfb9c60dce63dcbeb26
#
_entry.id   84bea37d1a622bfb9c60dce63dcbeb26
#
_cell.length_a   1.000
_cell.length_b   1.000
_cell.length_c   1.000
_cell.angle_alpha   90.00
_cell.angle_beta   90.00
_cell.angle_gamma   90.00
#
_symmetry.space_group_name_H-M   'P 1'
#
loop_
_entity.id
_entity.type
_entity.pdbx_description
1 polymer ?
#
loop_
_entity_poly.entity_id
_entity_poly.type
_entity_poly.pdbx_seq_one_letter_code
_entity_poly.pdbx_strand_id
1 'polypeptide(L)'
;MVLSGEGADELFGGYTIYKEPLSLAAFDRLPRPLRRLAGKVSDRIPEGTRGKSLLHRGSLTLEERYYGNARSFDDARLRAVLRDYRPEWTHTDVTAPIYRMSEGWDPVARMQHLDLFTWLRGDILVKADKITMANSLELRVPFLDPEVFAVAERLPHDEKIAHGTTKYALRKALEQIVPAHVLHRKKLGFPVPIRHWLAGTEMYDWAHDVITKSQTDHIFDKAAVIKMLEEHREREVDNSRRLWTVLIFMLWHGIFVEGTIVPQIVDHTYPVRL
;
A
#
# COMPACT_ATOMS: atom_id res chain seq x y z
N MET A 1 3.90 -25.58 -10.94
CA MET A 1 3.01 -25.05 -9.88
C MET A 1 3.85 -24.59 -8.72
N VAL A 2 3.51 -23.45 -8.12
CA VAL A 2 4.14 -22.92 -6.90
C VAL A 2 3.10 -22.54 -5.87
N LEU A 3 3.50 -22.50 -4.59
CA LEU A 3 2.67 -22.03 -3.48
C LEU A 3 3.16 -20.67 -3.05
N SER A 4 2.24 -19.76 -2.74
CA SER A 4 2.54 -18.41 -2.23
C SER A 4 1.82 -18.15 -0.91
N GLY A 5 2.40 -17.25 -0.11
CA GLY A 5 1.86 -16.84 1.18
C GLY A 5 0.87 -15.67 1.13
N GLU A 6 0.33 -15.34 -0.05
CA GLU A 6 -0.61 -14.23 -0.21
C GLU A 6 -1.90 -14.47 0.61
N GLY A 7 -2.46 -13.40 1.15
CA GLY A 7 -3.63 -13.43 2.02
C GLY A 7 -3.31 -13.65 3.51
N ALA A 8 -2.13 -14.19 3.84
CA ALA A 8 -1.79 -14.44 5.24
C ALA A 8 -1.64 -13.16 6.10
N ASP A 9 -1.22 -12.05 5.49
CA ASP A 9 -1.11 -10.77 6.18
C ASP A 9 -2.49 -10.16 6.44
N GLU A 10 -3.37 -10.22 5.47
CA GLU A 10 -4.73 -9.71 5.55
C GLU A 10 -5.59 -10.52 6.52
N LEU A 11 -5.53 -11.84 6.48
CA LEU A 11 -6.38 -12.70 7.29
C LEU A 11 -5.92 -12.78 8.75
N PHE A 12 -4.61 -12.86 8.99
CA PHE A 12 -4.04 -13.08 10.32
C PHE A 12 -3.41 -11.83 10.94
N GLY A 13 -3.68 -10.65 10.40
CA GLY A 13 -3.23 -9.38 10.97
C GLY A 13 -1.71 -9.17 10.85
N GLY A 14 -1.11 -9.45 9.69
CA GLY A 14 0.34 -9.42 9.50
C GLY A 14 0.93 -8.03 9.28
N TYR A 15 0.18 -7.07 8.78
CA TYR A 15 0.65 -5.72 8.55
C TYR A 15 0.79 -4.92 9.84
N THR A 16 1.91 -4.21 10.00
CA THR A 16 2.17 -3.40 11.19
C THR A 16 1.12 -2.30 11.39
N ILE A 17 0.52 -1.82 10.31
CA ILE A 17 -0.52 -0.79 10.37
C ILE A 17 -1.77 -1.24 11.13
N TYR A 18 -2.06 -2.54 11.16
CA TYR A 18 -3.18 -3.09 11.92
C TYR A 18 -3.03 -2.93 13.45
N LYS A 19 -1.84 -2.54 13.94
CA LYS A 19 -1.63 -2.14 15.34
C LYS A 19 -2.11 -0.71 15.62
N GLU A 20 -2.38 0.08 14.58
CA GLU A 20 -2.73 1.50 14.74
C GLU A 20 -3.98 1.70 15.61
N PRO A 21 -5.12 0.99 15.41
CA PRO A 21 -6.29 1.15 16.27
C PRO A 21 -5.99 0.93 17.74
N LEU A 22 -5.11 -0.02 18.06
CA LEU A 22 -4.69 -0.29 19.45
C LEU A 22 -3.94 0.90 20.05
N SER A 23 -3.08 1.55 19.26
CA SER A 23 -2.31 2.73 19.69
C SER A 23 -3.16 4.00 19.79
N LEU A 24 -4.28 4.07 19.06
CA LEU A 24 -5.20 5.20 19.01
C LEU A 24 -6.48 5.00 19.84
N ALA A 25 -6.63 3.88 20.54
CA ALA A 25 -7.84 3.54 21.30
C ALA A 25 -8.26 4.63 22.30
N ALA A 26 -7.30 5.35 22.89
CA ALA A 26 -7.59 6.49 23.78
C ALA A 26 -8.28 7.65 23.03
N PHE A 27 -7.85 7.92 21.79
CA PHE A 27 -8.48 8.96 20.95
C PHE A 27 -9.87 8.55 20.48
N ASP A 28 -10.08 7.29 20.16
CA ASP A 28 -11.38 6.79 19.69
C ASP A 28 -12.48 6.88 20.78
N ARG A 29 -12.06 6.91 22.07
CA ARG A 29 -12.96 7.17 23.22
C ARG A 29 -13.29 8.65 23.44
N LEU A 30 -12.56 9.57 22.81
CA LEU A 30 -12.79 11.00 22.95
C LEU A 30 -14.00 11.46 22.10
N PRO A 31 -14.84 12.38 22.63
CA PRO A 31 -15.89 13.04 21.84
C PRO A 31 -15.31 13.74 20.60
N ARG A 32 -16.09 13.74 19.51
CA ARG A 32 -15.69 14.36 18.24
C ARG A 32 -15.12 15.79 18.37
N PRO A 33 -15.66 16.70 19.20
CA PRO A 33 -15.09 18.05 19.36
C PRO A 33 -13.65 18.05 19.88
N LEU A 34 -13.34 17.18 20.86
CA LEU A 34 -12.00 17.05 21.42
C LEU A 34 -11.00 16.46 20.40
N ARG A 35 -11.44 15.49 19.61
CA ARG A 35 -10.62 14.97 18.50
C ARG A 35 -10.32 16.05 17.47
N ARG A 36 -11.31 16.85 17.07
CA ARG A 36 -11.10 17.98 16.16
C ARG A 36 -10.12 19.02 16.72
N LEU A 37 -10.15 19.27 18.04
CA LEU A 37 -9.18 20.15 18.69
C LEU A 37 -7.76 19.57 18.57
N ALA A 38 -7.59 18.27 18.82
CA ALA A 38 -6.29 17.61 18.64
C ALA A 38 -5.77 17.73 17.20
N GLY A 39 -6.64 17.65 16.18
CA GLY A 39 -6.31 17.92 14.79
C GLY A 39 -5.79 19.34 14.58
N LYS A 40 -6.54 20.36 15.05
CA LYS A 40 -6.11 21.77 14.96
C LYS A 40 -4.77 22.05 15.67
N VAL A 41 -4.51 21.34 16.76
CA VAL A 41 -3.22 21.42 17.45
C VAL A 41 -2.12 20.80 16.60
N SER A 42 -2.39 19.61 16.02
CA SER A 42 -1.41 18.92 15.15
C SER A 42 -1.01 19.78 13.94
N ASP A 43 -1.96 20.54 13.36
CA ASP A 43 -1.69 21.40 12.18
C ASP A 43 -0.72 22.54 12.49
N ARG A 44 -0.62 22.98 13.76
CA ARG A 44 0.30 24.01 14.21
C ARG A 44 1.69 23.49 14.56
N ILE A 45 1.84 22.18 14.67
CA ILE A 45 3.13 21.55 15.02
C ILE A 45 3.96 21.38 13.72
N PRO A 46 5.25 21.77 13.71
CA PRO A 46 6.12 21.57 12.55
C PRO A 46 6.21 20.12 12.11
N GLU A 47 6.39 19.90 10.79
CA GLU A 47 6.63 18.56 10.25
C GLU A 47 7.90 17.95 10.88
N GLY A 48 7.86 16.62 11.07
CA GLY A 48 8.96 15.88 11.71
C GLY A 48 8.94 15.90 13.24
N THR A 49 8.09 16.72 13.88
CA THR A 49 7.97 16.74 15.35
C THR A 49 7.37 15.45 15.88
N ARG A 50 8.03 14.85 16.86
CA ARG A 50 7.55 13.61 17.50
C ARG A 50 6.18 13.82 18.14
N GLY A 51 5.24 12.94 17.82
CA GLY A 51 3.85 13.00 18.31
C GLY A 51 2.86 13.73 17.41
N LYS A 52 3.30 14.58 16.46
CA LYS A 52 2.41 15.23 15.49
C LYS A 52 1.55 14.23 14.74
N SER A 53 2.16 13.22 14.16
CA SER A 53 1.47 12.16 13.39
C SER A 53 0.46 11.38 14.24
N LEU A 54 0.74 11.18 15.53
CA LEU A 54 -0.20 10.52 16.45
C LEU A 54 -1.43 11.40 16.70
N LEU A 55 -1.23 12.68 16.99
CA LEU A 55 -2.33 13.65 17.20
C LEU A 55 -3.17 13.80 15.93
N HIS A 56 -2.54 13.93 14.78
CA HIS A 56 -3.23 14.04 13.50
C HIS A 56 -4.09 12.80 13.23
N ARG A 57 -3.53 11.60 13.30
CA ARG A 57 -4.26 10.36 13.07
C ARG A 57 -5.34 10.10 14.12
N GLY A 58 -5.09 10.45 15.38
CA GLY A 58 -6.07 10.35 16.46
C GLY A 58 -7.24 11.31 16.32
N SER A 59 -7.08 12.42 15.58
CA SER A 59 -8.17 13.35 15.29
C SER A 59 -9.16 12.84 14.24
N LEU A 60 -8.74 11.90 13.41
CA LEU A 60 -9.51 11.33 12.30
C LEU A 60 -10.29 10.07 12.75
N THR A 61 -11.40 9.80 12.10
CA THR A 61 -12.06 8.48 12.20
C THR A 61 -11.23 7.41 11.51
N LEU A 62 -11.55 6.13 11.76
CA LEU A 62 -10.87 5.03 11.07
C LEU A 62 -11.00 5.16 9.55
N GLU A 63 -12.19 5.50 9.07
CA GLU A 63 -12.51 5.63 7.65
C GLU A 63 -11.77 6.79 6.98
N GLU A 64 -11.53 7.88 7.71
CA GLU A 64 -10.76 9.03 7.22
C GLU A 64 -9.25 8.77 7.20
N ARG A 65 -8.72 7.95 8.12
CA ARG A 65 -7.27 7.72 8.25
C ARG A 65 -6.75 6.48 7.55
N TYR A 66 -7.61 5.48 7.31
CA TYR A 66 -7.20 4.23 6.69
C TYR A 66 -8.03 3.91 5.44
N TYR A 67 -7.38 3.83 4.33
CA TYR A 67 -7.94 3.48 3.02
C TYR A 67 -7.08 2.47 2.25
N GLY A 68 -6.40 1.61 2.99
CA GLY A 68 -5.53 0.56 2.46
C GLY A 68 -4.05 0.89 2.53
N ASN A 69 -3.24 -0.06 2.12
CA ASN A 69 -1.78 0.02 2.21
C ASN A 69 -1.11 0.88 1.11
N ALA A 70 -1.88 1.36 0.13
CA ALA A 70 -1.37 1.97 -1.10
C ALA A 70 -1.28 3.51 -1.10
N ARG A 71 -1.33 4.18 0.06
CA ARG A 71 -1.23 5.64 0.10
C ARG A 71 0.13 6.12 -0.41
N SER A 72 0.16 6.72 -1.61
CA SER A 72 1.36 7.33 -2.18
C SER A 72 1.37 8.85 -2.07
N PHE A 73 0.22 9.50 -2.19
CA PHE A 73 0.06 10.95 -2.19
C PHE A 73 -0.81 11.43 -1.03
N ASP A 74 -0.52 12.60 -0.50
CA ASP A 74 -1.44 13.43 0.27
C ASP A 74 -2.11 14.46 -0.66
N ASP A 75 -3.17 15.12 -0.18
CA ASP A 75 -3.99 16.05 -0.98
C ASP A 75 -3.18 17.24 -1.50
N ALA A 76 -2.23 17.75 -0.71
CA ALA A 76 -1.40 18.88 -1.12
C ALA A 76 -0.51 18.50 -2.31
N ARG A 77 0.06 17.29 -2.28
CA ARG A 77 0.89 16.78 -3.37
C ARG A 77 0.08 16.35 -4.59
N LEU A 78 -1.12 15.79 -4.41
CA LEU A 78 -2.03 15.52 -5.52
C LEU A 78 -2.40 16.82 -6.25
N ARG A 79 -2.73 17.87 -5.50
CA ARG A 79 -3.04 19.20 -6.05
C ARG A 79 -1.88 19.80 -6.84
N ALA A 80 -0.65 19.49 -6.45
CA ALA A 80 0.54 19.99 -7.12
C ALA A 80 0.82 19.28 -8.46
N VAL A 81 0.40 18.01 -8.61
CA VAL A 81 0.72 17.20 -9.80
C VAL A 81 -0.45 16.96 -10.73
N LEU A 82 -1.71 17.10 -10.27
CA LEU A 82 -2.90 16.91 -11.10
C LEU A 82 -3.40 18.24 -11.67
N ARG A 83 -3.67 18.26 -12.95
CA ARG A 83 -4.23 19.44 -13.65
C ARG A 83 -5.66 19.74 -13.21
N ASP A 84 -6.49 18.72 -13.11
CA ASP A 84 -7.89 18.82 -12.68
C ASP A 84 -8.05 18.14 -11.31
N TYR A 85 -7.38 18.70 -10.28
CA TYR A 85 -7.56 18.22 -8.94
C TYR A 85 -8.93 18.63 -8.41
N ARG A 86 -9.71 17.65 -7.97
CA ARG A 86 -11.06 17.82 -7.43
C ARG A 86 -11.09 17.40 -5.96
N PRO A 87 -11.14 18.36 -5.03
CA PRO A 87 -11.14 18.07 -3.59
C PRO A 87 -12.36 17.27 -3.13
N GLU A 88 -13.46 17.29 -3.87
CA GLU A 88 -14.66 16.49 -3.63
C GLU A 88 -14.46 15.00 -3.92
N TRP A 89 -13.50 14.64 -4.76
CA TRP A 89 -13.16 13.25 -5.03
C TRP A 89 -12.19 12.73 -3.98
N THR A 90 -12.71 11.96 -3.05
CA THR A 90 -11.94 11.44 -1.94
C THR A 90 -11.86 9.92 -1.98
N HIS A 91 -10.92 9.36 -1.24
CA HIS A 91 -10.84 7.91 -1.07
C HIS A 91 -12.14 7.32 -0.50
N THR A 92 -12.92 8.10 0.24
CA THR A 92 -14.19 7.65 0.84
C THR A 92 -15.23 7.29 -0.21
N ASP A 93 -15.18 7.87 -1.42
CA ASP A 93 -16.08 7.50 -2.51
C ASP A 93 -15.93 6.03 -2.89
N VAL A 94 -14.71 5.51 -2.79
CA VAL A 94 -14.38 4.10 -3.06
C VAL A 94 -14.53 3.24 -1.80
N THR A 95 -14.08 3.73 -0.64
CA THR A 95 -13.97 2.92 0.57
C THR A 95 -15.23 2.88 1.42
N ALA A 96 -16.10 3.91 1.37
CA ALA A 96 -17.30 3.96 2.20
C ALA A 96 -18.26 2.78 1.96
N PRO A 97 -18.50 2.28 0.74
CA PRO A 97 -19.32 1.10 0.55
C PRO A 97 -18.80 -0.13 1.30
N ILE A 98 -17.46 -0.32 1.27
CA ILE A 98 -16.80 -1.44 1.92
C ILE A 98 -16.87 -1.30 3.46
N TYR A 99 -16.63 -0.09 3.97
CA TYR A 99 -16.77 0.19 5.40
C TYR A 99 -18.19 -0.01 5.93
N ARG A 100 -19.22 0.30 5.14
CA ARG A 100 -20.62 0.02 5.52
C ARG A 100 -20.88 -1.49 5.69
N MET A 101 -20.26 -2.35 4.88
CA MET A 101 -20.41 -3.81 5.02
C MET A 101 -19.83 -4.34 6.35
N SER A 102 -18.91 -3.62 6.95
CA SER A 102 -18.23 -3.99 8.20
C SER A 102 -18.64 -3.09 9.39
N GLU A 103 -19.78 -2.42 9.29
CA GLU A 103 -20.29 -1.59 10.39
C GLU A 103 -20.51 -2.42 11.65
N GLY A 104 -20.07 -1.90 12.79
CA GLY A 104 -20.14 -2.60 14.07
C GLY A 104 -19.02 -3.59 14.35
N TRP A 105 -18.15 -3.90 13.37
CA TRP A 105 -17.00 -4.76 13.62
C TRP A 105 -15.89 -4.01 14.36
N ASP A 106 -14.96 -4.77 14.95
CA ASP A 106 -13.78 -4.14 15.56
C ASP A 106 -12.92 -3.43 14.50
N PRO A 107 -12.17 -2.37 14.88
CA PRO A 107 -11.42 -1.56 13.94
C PRO A 107 -10.38 -2.34 13.12
N VAL A 108 -9.74 -3.35 13.70
CA VAL A 108 -8.74 -4.17 12.97
C VAL A 108 -9.43 -5.03 11.92
N ALA A 109 -10.55 -5.66 12.26
CA ALA A 109 -11.35 -6.45 11.32
C ALA A 109 -11.86 -5.58 10.15
N ARG A 110 -12.27 -4.33 10.43
CA ARG A 110 -12.67 -3.37 9.39
C ARG A 110 -11.52 -3.01 8.45
N MET A 111 -10.31 -2.82 8.97
CA MET A 111 -9.11 -2.59 8.15
C MET A 111 -8.78 -3.80 7.28
N GLN A 112 -8.81 -5.00 7.86
CA GLN A 112 -8.59 -6.25 7.13
C GLN A 112 -9.64 -6.44 6.03
N HIS A 113 -10.91 -6.17 6.33
CA HIS A 113 -12.00 -6.25 5.35
C HIS A 113 -11.77 -5.29 4.18
N LEU A 114 -11.36 -4.05 4.45
CA LEU A 114 -11.01 -3.10 3.40
C LEU A 114 -9.88 -3.64 2.51
N ASP A 115 -8.81 -4.15 3.11
CA ASP A 115 -7.67 -4.67 2.35
C ASP A 115 -8.01 -5.90 1.52
N LEU A 116 -8.90 -6.77 1.97
CA LEU A 116 -9.40 -7.91 1.19
C LEU A 116 -10.05 -7.46 -0.12
N PHE A 117 -10.85 -6.39 -0.09
CA PHE A 117 -11.58 -5.90 -1.26
C PHE A 117 -10.79 -4.94 -2.14
N THR A 118 -9.74 -4.31 -1.63
CA THR A 118 -8.92 -3.32 -2.35
C THR A 118 -7.53 -3.86 -2.63
N TRP A 119 -6.68 -3.89 -1.63
CA TRP A 119 -5.25 -4.21 -1.73
C TRP A 119 -5.00 -5.66 -2.18
N LEU A 120 -5.61 -6.64 -1.50
CA LEU A 120 -5.41 -8.05 -1.82
C LEU A 120 -5.98 -8.40 -3.20
N ARG A 121 -7.27 -8.10 -3.39
CA ARG A 121 -7.97 -8.43 -4.64
C ARG A 121 -7.51 -7.59 -5.81
N GLY A 122 -7.32 -6.28 -5.62
CA GLY A 122 -7.06 -5.32 -6.69
C GLY A 122 -5.60 -5.18 -7.10
N ASP A 123 -4.65 -5.54 -6.22
CA ASP A 123 -3.22 -5.43 -6.50
C ASP A 123 -2.49 -6.77 -6.33
N ILE A 124 -2.47 -7.33 -5.13
CA ILE A 124 -1.62 -8.47 -4.80
C ILE A 124 -1.94 -9.70 -5.67
N LEU A 125 -3.20 -10.11 -5.70
CA LEU A 125 -3.60 -11.32 -6.45
C LEU A 125 -3.56 -11.10 -7.96
N VAL A 126 -3.99 -9.94 -8.44
CA VAL A 126 -3.93 -9.62 -9.87
C VAL A 126 -2.49 -9.60 -10.38
N LYS A 127 -1.58 -8.97 -9.63
CA LYS A 127 -0.17 -8.94 -9.95
C LYS A 127 0.44 -10.35 -9.93
N ALA A 128 0.20 -11.08 -8.84
CA ALA A 128 0.74 -12.43 -8.66
C ALA A 128 0.29 -13.36 -9.79
N ASP A 129 -1.00 -13.40 -10.09
CA ASP A 129 -1.57 -14.22 -11.16
C ASP A 129 -0.99 -13.84 -12.54
N LYS A 130 -1.08 -12.58 -12.91
CA LYS A 130 -0.62 -12.11 -14.23
C LYS A 130 0.87 -12.36 -14.46
N ILE A 131 1.71 -12.10 -13.46
CA ILE A 131 3.16 -12.25 -13.61
C ILE A 131 3.55 -13.73 -13.66
N THR A 132 2.97 -14.57 -12.83
CA THR A 132 3.28 -16.01 -12.84
C THR A 132 2.75 -16.67 -14.11
N MET A 133 1.54 -16.33 -14.53
CA MET A 133 0.97 -16.86 -15.77
C MET A 133 1.73 -16.41 -17.02
N ALA A 134 2.26 -15.19 -17.04
CA ALA A 134 3.14 -14.73 -18.12
C ALA A 134 4.43 -15.56 -18.25
N ASN A 135 4.82 -16.27 -17.18
CA ASN A 135 5.95 -17.19 -17.16
C ASN A 135 5.51 -18.68 -17.13
N SER A 136 4.28 -18.98 -17.54
CA SER A 136 3.71 -20.34 -17.55
C SER A 136 3.78 -21.04 -16.18
N LEU A 137 3.65 -20.28 -15.11
CA LEU A 137 3.76 -20.76 -13.73
C LEU A 137 2.41 -20.66 -13.01
N GLU A 138 1.82 -21.81 -12.68
CA GLU A 138 0.58 -21.88 -11.90
C GLU A 138 0.84 -21.54 -10.44
N LEU A 139 0.22 -20.47 -9.94
CA LEU A 139 0.30 -20.02 -8.55
C LEU A 139 -0.92 -20.49 -7.74
N ARG A 140 -0.69 -21.02 -6.55
CA ARG A 140 -1.72 -21.35 -5.57
C ARG A 140 -1.48 -20.60 -4.27
N VAL A 141 -2.56 -20.14 -3.62
CA VAL A 141 -2.57 -19.30 -2.43
C VAL A 141 -3.32 -19.97 -1.27
N PRO A 142 -2.69 -20.95 -0.57
CA PRO A 142 -3.36 -21.78 0.42
C PRO A 142 -4.01 -21.03 1.59
N PHE A 143 -3.52 -19.82 1.93
CA PHE A 143 -4.15 -19.02 2.98
C PHE A 143 -5.53 -18.48 2.60
N LEU A 144 -5.86 -18.45 1.30
CA LEU A 144 -7.18 -18.04 0.81
C LEU A 144 -8.14 -19.20 0.59
N ASP A 145 -7.75 -20.41 1.02
CA ASP A 145 -8.67 -21.55 1.06
C ASP A 145 -9.88 -21.21 1.96
N PRO A 146 -11.12 -21.53 1.55
CA PRO A 146 -12.33 -21.22 2.31
C PRO A 146 -12.32 -21.76 3.75
N GLU A 147 -11.70 -22.93 4.00
CA GLU A 147 -11.58 -23.48 5.35
C GLU A 147 -10.62 -22.65 6.22
N VAL A 148 -9.49 -22.24 5.66
CA VAL A 148 -8.54 -21.34 6.34
C VAL A 148 -9.17 -19.98 6.60
N PHE A 149 -9.92 -19.45 5.64
CA PHE A 149 -10.66 -18.21 5.79
C PHE A 149 -11.67 -18.29 6.94
N ALA A 150 -12.49 -19.37 6.98
CA ALA A 150 -13.48 -19.59 8.03
C ALA A 150 -12.88 -19.69 9.44
N VAL A 151 -11.65 -20.16 9.57
CA VAL A 151 -10.91 -20.12 10.83
C VAL A 151 -10.44 -18.69 11.14
N ALA A 152 -9.83 -18.03 10.16
CA ALA A 152 -9.26 -16.69 10.35
C ALA A 152 -10.31 -15.63 10.69
N GLU A 153 -11.53 -15.71 10.12
CA GLU A 153 -12.62 -14.75 10.42
C GLU A 153 -13.12 -14.83 11.86
N ARG A 154 -13.02 -16.02 12.49
CA ARG A 154 -13.43 -16.22 13.90
C ARG A 154 -12.41 -15.74 14.91
N LEU A 155 -11.16 -15.51 14.50
CA LEU A 155 -10.11 -15.04 15.40
C LEU A 155 -10.34 -13.57 15.74
N PRO A 156 -10.47 -13.21 17.01
CA PRO A 156 -10.54 -11.81 17.43
C PRO A 156 -9.16 -11.13 17.23
N HIS A 157 -9.16 -9.80 17.20
CA HIS A 157 -7.97 -9.03 16.89
C HIS A 157 -6.81 -9.24 17.89
N ASP A 158 -7.11 -9.52 19.15
CA ASP A 158 -6.13 -9.78 20.21
C ASP A 158 -5.48 -11.17 20.11
N GLU A 159 -6.07 -12.09 19.35
CA GLU A 159 -5.41 -13.34 18.95
C GLU A 159 -4.61 -13.18 17.64
N LYS A 160 -4.99 -12.26 16.80
CA LYS A 160 -4.22 -11.93 15.57
C LYS A 160 -2.99 -11.08 15.89
N ILE A 161 -3.15 -10.12 16.81
CA ILE A 161 -2.11 -9.13 17.19
C ILE A 161 -1.98 -9.16 18.72
N ALA A 162 -1.01 -9.88 19.24
CA ALA A 162 -0.79 -10.04 20.65
C ALA A 162 0.70 -9.98 21.02
N HIS A 163 1.01 -9.66 22.27
CA HIS A 163 2.38 -9.63 22.82
C HIS A 163 3.38 -8.85 21.96
N GLY A 164 2.92 -7.75 21.33
CA GLY A 164 3.75 -6.92 20.45
C GLY A 164 4.04 -7.52 19.07
N THR A 165 3.54 -8.73 18.77
CA THR A 165 3.74 -9.40 17.49
C THR A 165 2.48 -9.42 16.63
N THR A 166 2.66 -9.62 15.33
CA THR A 166 1.62 -9.81 14.32
C THR A 166 1.50 -11.29 13.94
N LYS A 167 0.37 -11.71 13.37
CA LYS A 167 0.09 -13.11 13.02
C LYS A 167 0.24 -14.04 14.25
N TYR A 168 -0.16 -13.58 15.45
CA TYR A 168 0.13 -14.29 16.71
C TYR A 168 -0.44 -15.71 16.70
N ALA A 169 -1.74 -15.89 16.46
CA ALA A 169 -2.36 -17.22 16.41
C ALA A 169 -1.71 -18.13 15.35
N LEU A 170 -1.44 -17.59 14.14
CA LEU A 170 -0.77 -18.37 13.10
C LEU A 170 0.63 -18.81 13.52
N ARG A 171 1.41 -17.93 14.15
CA ARG A 171 2.75 -18.26 14.67
C ARG A 171 2.66 -19.36 15.75
N LYS A 172 1.67 -19.24 16.64
CA LYS A 172 1.43 -20.26 17.69
C LYS A 172 1.08 -21.62 17.11
N ALA A 173 0.19 -21.67 16.14
CA ALA A 173 -0.18 -22.91 15.46
C ALA A 173 1.01 -23.60 14.76
N LEU A 174 2.00 -22.81 14.34
CA LEU A 174 3.15 -23.30 13.57
C LEU A 174 4.40 -23.56 14.43
N GLU A 175 4.36 -23.38 15.76
CA GLU A 175 5.54 -23.51 16.64
C GLU A 175 6.25 -24.87 16.55
N GLN A 176 5.50 -25.94 16.29
CA GLN A 176 6.08 -27.29 16.17
C GLN A 176 6.39 -27.71 14.73
N ILE A 177 6.04 -26.88 13.73
CA ILE A 177 6.14 -27.20 12.31
C ILE A 177 7.25 -26.38 11.66
N VAL A 178 7.35 -25.10 12.02
CA VAL A 178 8.24 -24.13 11.38
C VAL A 178 9.47 -23.88 12.28
N PRO A 179 10.69 -23.87 11.72
CA PRO A 179 11.89 -23.58 12.49
C PRO A 179 11.82 -22.23 13.21
N ALA A 180 12.33 -22.17 14.46
CA ALA A 180 12.24 -20.99 15.31
C ALA A 180 12.78 -19.69 14.69
N HIS A 181 13.86 -19.78 13.92
CA HIS A 181 14.44 -18.60 13.23
C HIS A 181 13.53 -18.03 12.16
N VAL A 182 12.65 -18.83 11.54
CA VAL A 182 11.61 -18.36 10.60
C VAL A 182 10.41 -17.83 11.38
N LEU A 183 9.98 -18.58 12.39
CA LEU A 183 8.80 -18.27 13.19
C LEU A 183 8.92 -16.91 13.90
N HIS A 184 10.09 -16.60 14.46
CA HIS A 184 10.35 -15.36 15.21
C HIS A 184 10.96 -14.25 14.36
N ARG A 185 11.08 -14.46 13.04
CA ARG A 185 11.62 -13.45 12.13
C ARG A 185 10.74 -12.19 12.16
N LYS A 186 11.39 -11.02 12.26
CA LYS A 186 10.71 -9.74 12.11
C LYS A 186 10.06 -9.64 10.72
N LYS A 187 8.87 -9.05 10.67
CA LYS A 187 8.24 -8.72 9.39
C LYS A 187 9.18 -7.84 8.58
N LEU A 188 9.66 -8.36 7.47
CA LEU A 188 10.37 -7.61 6.45
C LEU A 188 9.41 -7.42 5.27
N GLY A 189 9.28 -6.19 4.79
CA GLY A 189 8.62 -5.93 3.52
C GLY A 189 9.46 -6.54 2.39
N PHE A 190 8.95 -6.45 1.17
CA PHE A 190 9.72 -6.77 -0.05
C PHE A 190 10.29 -5.46 -0.62
N PRO A 191 11.41 -4.94 -0.08
CA PRO A 191 11.91 -3.64 -0.47
C PRO A 191 12.49 -3.73 -1.88
N VAL A 192 11.84 -3.04 -2.81
CA VAL A 192 12.40 -2.79 -4.13
C VAL A 192 13.22 -1.50 -4.03
N PRO A 193 14.48 -1.46 -4.48
CA PRO A 193 15.36 -0.32 -4.30
C PRO A 193 15.08 0.85 -5.27
N ILE A 194 13.80 1.14 -5.55
CA ILE A 194 13.33 2.20 -6.45
C ILE A 194 13.94 3.56 -6.07
N ARG A 195 14.09 3.82 -4.77
CA ARG A 195 14.72 5.03 -4.27
C ARG A 195 16.14 5.23 -4.81
N HIS A 196 16.90 4.15 -4.87
CA HIS A 196 18.28 4.20 -5.38
C HIS A 196 18.32 4.20 -6.89
N TRP A 197 17.43 3.46 -7.53
CA TRP A 197 17.36 3.39 -8.98
C TRP A 197 17.04 4.75 -9.58
N LEU A 198 15.97 5.41 -9.15
CA LEU A 198 15.56 6.72 -9.67
C LEU A 198 16.54 7.86 -9.36
N ALA A 199 17.43 7.68 -8.38
CA ALA A 199 18.54 8.62 -8.14
C ALA A 199 19.76 8.35 -9.01
N GLY A 200 19.85 7.18 -9.65
CA GLY A 200 20.93 6.81 -10.59
C GLY A 200 20.66 7.37 -11.99
N THR A 201 21.74 7.68 -12.73
CA THR A 201 21.64 8.38 -14.02
C THR A 201 20.75 7.66 -15.03
N GLU A 202 20.95 6.37 -15.24
CA GLU A 202 20.20 5.57 -16.22
C GLU A 202 18.69 5.59 -15.98
N MET A 203 18.26 5.30 -14.74
CA MET A 203 16.84 5.29 -14.40
C MET A 203 16.25 6.69 -14.27
N TYR A 204 17.05 7.68 -13.93
CA TYR A 204 16.64 9.08 -13.97
C TYR A 204 16.32 9.51 -15.42
N ASP A 205 17.26 9.25 -16.35
CA ASP A 205 17.11 9.61 -17.77
C ASP A 205 15.90 8.90 -18.39
N TRP A 206 15.72 7.61 -18.07
CA TRP A 206 14.55 6.84 -18.46
C TRP A 206 13.26 7.45 -17.91
N ALA A 207 13.20 7.78 -16.62
CA ALA A 207 12.03 8.37 -15.99
C ALA A 207 11.70 9.74 -16.57
N HIS A 208 12.71 10.57 -16.81
CA HIS A 208 12.56 11.87 -17.47
C HIS A 208 11.99 11.73 -18.87
N ASP A 209 12.48 10.76 -19.64
CA ASP A 209 11.98 10.45 -20.98
C ASP A 209 10.51 9.99 -20.96
N VAL A 210 10.13 9.10 -20.04
CA VAL A 210 8.74 8.65 -19.89
C VAL A 210 7.82 9.84 -19.60
N ILE A 211 8.19 10.70 -18.65
CA ILE A 211 7.41 11.89 -18.30
C ILE A 211 7.28 12.82 -19.51
N THR A 212 8.37 13.10 -20.17
CA THR A 212 8.41 14.08 -21.28
C THR A 212 7.61 13.60 -22.49
N LYS A 213 7.74 12.32 -22.86
CA LYS A 213 7.13 11.73 -24.07
C LYS A 213 5.66 11.35 -23.88
N SER A 214 5.20 11.15 -22.64
CA SER A 214 3.80 10.82 -22.35
C SER A 214 2.84 11.91 -22.82
N GLN A 215 1.67 11.52 -23.33
CA GLN A 215 0.59 12.45 -23.72
C GLN A 215 -0.40 12.73 -22.58
N THR A 216 0.05 12.61 -21.36
CA THR A 216 -0.77 12.81 -20.15
C THR A 216 -0.84 14.26 -19.67
N ASP A 217 -0.55 15.25 -20.53
CA ASP A 217 -0.57 16.68 -20.19
C ASP A 217 -1.92 17.19 -19.69
N HIS A 218 -3.00 16.51 -20.10
CA HIS A 218 -4.36 16.80 -19.65
C HIS A 218 -4.66 16.26 -18.25
N ILE A 219 -3.84 15.35 -17.74
CA ILE A 219 -3.98 14.74 -16.42
C ILE A 219 -2.95 15.32 -15.44
N PHE A 220 -1.68 15.34 -15.84
CA PHE A 220 -0.57 15.73 -14.97
C PHE A 220 0.05 17.06 -15.38
N ASP A 221 0.48 17.82 -14.38
CA ASP A 221 1.47 18.86 -14.55
C ASP A 221 2.86 18.21 -14.64
N LYS A 222 3.31 17.95 -15.86
CA LYS A 222 4.60 17.29 -16.11
C LYS A 222 5.78 18.07 -15.55
N ALA A 223 5.72 19.41 -15.51
CA ALA A 223 6.78 20.20 -14.91
C ALA A 223 6.89 19.96 -13.40
N ALA A 224 5.76 19.83 -12.71
CA ALA A 224 5.74 19.45 -11.29
C ALA A 224 6.26 18.04 -11.06
N VAL A 225 5.95 17.09 -11.95
CA VAL A 225 6.47 15.71 -11.87
C VAL A 225 7.99 15.67 -12.12
N ILE A 226 8.51 16.42 -13.11
CA ILE A 226 9.94 16.54 -13.37
C ILE A 226 10.65 17.14 -12.15
N LYS A 227 10.12 18.21 -11.58
CA LYS A 227 10.66 18.80 -10.34
C LYS A 227 10.75 17.79 -9.19
N MET A 228 9.70 16.97 -9.02
CA MET A 228 9.74 15.88 -8.02
C MET A 228 10.86 14.86 -8.31
N LEU A 229 11.17 14.60 -9.58
CA LEU A 229 12.24 13.69 -9.98
C LEU A 229 13.62 14.31 -9.68
N GLU A 230 13.80 15.62 -9.95
CA GLU A 230 15.01 16.36 -9.63
C GLU A 230 15.27 16.40 -8.11
N GLU A 231 14.28 16.81 -7.31
CA GLU A 231 14.35 16.81 -5.84
C GLU A 231 14.73 15.42 -5.28
N HIS A 232 14.23 14.36 -5.92
CA HIS A 232 14.57 12.99 -5.54
C HIS A 232 16.01 12.63 -5.88
N ARG A 233 16.50 13.02 -7.06
CA ARG A 233 17.89 12.80 -7.51
C ARG A 233 18.89 13.52 -6.60
N GLU A 234 18.58 14.76 -6.23
CA GLU A 234 19.39 15.59 -5.32
C GLU A 234 19.30 15.14 -3.85
N ARG A 235 18.45 14.15 -3.57
CA ARG A 235 18.20 13.58 -2.24
C ARG A 235 17.61 14.55 -1.23
N GLU A 236 16.99 15.63 -1.68
CA GLU A 236 16.28 16.57 -0.83
C GLU A 236 15.03 15.95 -0.22
N VAL A 237 14.26 15.24 -1.06
CA VAL A 237 13.02 14.55 -0.66
C VAL A 237 12.96 13.17 -1.27
N ASP A 238 12.57 12.16 -0.47
CA ASP A 238 12.26 10.83 -1.03
C ASP A 238 10.90 10.82 -1.71
N ASN A 239 10.90 11.02 -3.02
CA ASN A 239 9.72 10.97 -3.87
C ASN A 239 9.56 9.61 -4.60
N SER A 240 10.40 8.61 -4.31
CA SER A 240 10.48 7.36 -5.09
C SER A 240 9.14 6.66 -5.30
N ARG A 241 8.34 6.48 -4.25
CA ARG A 241 7.02 5.82 -4.35
C ARG A 241 6.03 6.61 -5.22
N ARG A 242 6.03 7.94 -5.09
CA ARG A 242 5.13 8.82 -5.84
C ARG A 242 5.49 8.82 -7.32
N LEU A 243 6.77 9.01 -7.60
CA LEU A 243 7.31 8.97 -8.96
C LEU A 243 7.00 7.63 -9.62
N TRP A 244 7.23 6.53 -8.92
CA TRP A 244 6.93 5.19 -9.44
C TRP A 244 5.45 5.04 -9.78
N THR A 245 4.55 5.51 -8.92
CA THR A 245 3.10 5.49 -9.19
C THR A 245 2.74 6.27 -10.45
N VAL A 246 3.28 7.47 -10.62
CA VAL A 246 3.03 8.31 -11.81
C VAL A 246 3.63 7.69 -13.06
N LEU A 247 4.86 7.20 -13.00
CA LEU A 247 5.55 6.55 -14.13
C LEU A 247 4.79 5.31 -14.62
N ILE A 248 4.36 4.45 -13.70
CA ILE A 248 3.56 3.26 -14.07
C ILE A 248 2.22 3.66 -14.70
N PHE A 249 1.57 4.71 -14.19
CA PHE A 249 0.36 5.24 -14.81
C PHE A 249 0.63 5.76 -16.23
N MET A 250 1.71 6.54 -16.42
CA MET A 250 2.07 7.08 -17.76
C MET A 250 2.39 5.96 -18.75
N LEU A 251 3.11 4.93 -18.31
CA LEU A 251 3.38 3.75 -19.14
C LEU A 251 2.09 3.00 -19.50
N TRP A 252 1.22 2.77 -18.51
CA TRP A 252 -0.07 2.14 -18.75
C TRP A 252 -0.91 2.95 -19.74
N HIS A 253 -0.95 4.27 -19.57
CA HIS A 253 -1.67 5.18 -20.45
C HIS A 253 -1.10 5.15 -21.88
N GLY A 254 0.23 5.17 -22.00
CA GLY A 254 0.92 5.06 -23.30
C GLY A 254 0.64 3.75 -24.02
N ILE A 255 0.51 2.63 -23.29
CA ILE A 255 0.21 1.31 -23.87
C ILE A 255 -1.27 1.19 -24.26
N PHE A 256 -2.19 1.51 -23.33
CA PHE A 256 -3.60 1.12 -23.47
C PHE A 256 -4.53 2.24 -23.93
N VAL A 257 -4.12 3.50 -23.79
CA VAL A 257 -4.93 4.67 -24.17
C VAL A 257 -4.37 5.36 -25.41
N GLU A 258 -3.07 5.67 -25.39
CA GLU A 258 -2.42 6.37 -26.50
C GLU A 258 -2.02 5.43 -27.64
N GLY A 259 -1.69 4.17 -27.33
CA GLY A 259 -1.12 3.22 -28.31
C GLY A 259 0.29 3.62 -28.80
N THR A 260 0.97 4.50 -28.10
CA THR A 260 2.31 5.01 -28.45
C THR A 260 3.43 4.10 -27.97
N ILE A 261 3.16 3.29 -26.95
CA ILE A 261 4.09 2.30 -26.42
C ILE A 261 3.64 0.91 -26.82
N VAL A 262 4.45 0.24 -27.63
CA VAL A 262 4.24 -1.16 -28.00
C VAL A 262 5.14 -2.03 -27.10
N PRO A 263 4.56 -2.84 -26.18
CA PRO A 263 5.37 -3.75 -25.38
C PRO A 263 6.12 -4.74 -26.27
N GLN A 264 7.44 -4.79 -26.16
CA GLN A 264 8.24 -5.80 -26.84
C GLN A 264 8.32 -7.03 -25.96
N ILE A 265 8.00 -8.19 -26.51
CA ILE A 265 8.35 -9.47 -25.89
C ILE A 265 9.87 -9.64 -26.09
N VAL A 266 10.62 -9.41 -25.03
CA VAL A 266 12.04 -9.76 -25.04
C VAL A 266 12.10 -11.27 -24.90
N ASP A 267 12.46 -11.93 -26.00
CA ASP A 267 12.68 -13.38 -26.01
C ASP A 267 14.00 -13.66 -25.23
N HIS A 268 13.84 -13.77 -23.94
CA HIS A 268 14.92 -14.21 -23.05
C HIS A 268 15.05 -15.72 -23.17
N THR A 269 15.62 -16.21 -24.28
CA THR A 269 16.23 -17.53 -24.32
C THR A 269 17.42 -17.54 -23.38
N TYR A 270 17.13 -17.68 -22.07
CA TYR A 270 18.19 -18.02 -21.12
C TYR A 270 18.67 -19.42 -21.50
N PRO A 271 19.98 -19.61 -21.80
CA PRO A 271 20.52 -20.93 -21.87
C PRO A 271 20.38 -21.56 -20.50
N VAL A 272 19.42 -22.49 -20.38
CA VAL A 272 19.29 -23.33 -19.19
C VAL A 272 20.57 -24.14 -19.13
N ARG A 273 21.54 -23.69 -18.35
CA ARG A 273 22.64 -24.54 -17.94
C ARG A 273 22.10 -25.48 -16.89
N LEU A 274 21.77 -26.70 -17.31
CA LEU A 274 21.50 -27.81 -16.42
C LEU A 274 22.78 -28.19 -15.66
#